data_8dcc00bb010bcc3a47b7fd035e59ff9c
#
_entry.id   8dcc00bb010bcc3a47b7fd035e59ff9c
#
_cell.length_a   1.000
_cell.length_b   1.000
_cell.length_c   1.000
_cell.angle_alpha   90.00
_cell.angle_beta   90.00
_cell.angle_gamma   90.00
#
_symmetry.space_group_name_H-M   'P 1'
#
loop_
_entity.id
_entity.type
_entity.pdbx_description
1 polymer ?
#
loop_
_entity_poly.entity_id
_entity_poly.type
_entity_poly.pdbx_seq_one_letter_code
_entity_poly.pdbx_strand_id
1 'polypeptide(L)'
;LFYLNNFRMLLTLFSSCSKNTNSADTIVFNANVWTGDENQKTAQAFAIKGDEILDIGTDEAMQQYKGSNTKMIDAEGKFITPGFIDAHMHLMRSGEMLLNVQLRDAKSPEEFTQRIADFSKTIDAETWITGGSWDQTQWGGEMPRKDWIDGVTPNKPVVVMRMDGHMLLANSAALKIAGVDKNTADIAGGEIIRDANGEPTGLLKDNAMNLLLDIIPAWSEKRKHEILKAASQHLLENGVTSVTDMEGLHPSFQSYETADQLRTANELNIRIYEGAALGDFAKVNKADYKNDKWVKFGLVKGFVDGSLGSRTAAFKYDYSDAPGNKGM
;
A
#
# COMPACT_ATOMS: atom_id res chain seq x y z
N LEU A 1 -33.65 -70.91 -53.99
CA LEU A 1 -34.40 -69.88 -53.19
C LEU A 1 -33.41 -68.94 -52.55
N PHE A 2 -33.42 -67.72 -53.05
CA PHE A 2 -32.57 -66.62 -52.56
C PHE A 2 -33.23 -65.97 -51.37
N TYR A 3 -32.46 -65.73 -50.27
CA TYR A 3 -32.80 -64.74 -49.24
C TYR A 3 -31.73 -63.63 -49.23
N LEU A 4 -32.13 -62.42 -49.62
CA LEU A 4 -31.37 -61.20 -49.48
C LEU A 4 -31.61 -60.66 -48.09
N ASN A 5 -30.58 -60.63 -47.24
CA ASN A 5 -30.56 -59.90 -45.96
C ASN A 5 -30.05 -58.48 -46.18
N ASN A 6 -30.94 -57.52 -46.02
CA ASN A 6 -30.63 -56.08 -45.96
C ASN A 6 -29.99 -55.78 -44.61
N PHE A 7 -28.66 -55.54 -44.60
CA PHE A 7 -27.92 -54.99 -43.46
C PHE A 7 -27.96 -53.45 -43.58
N ARG A 8 -28.86 -52.81 -42.85
CA ARG A 8 -28.80 -51.36 -42.64
C ARG A 8 -27.72 -51.05 -41.66
N MET A 9 -26.61 -50.53 -42.16
CA MET A 9 -25.48 -49.96 -41.35
C MET A 9 -25.91 -48.60 -40.83
N LEU A 10 -26.23 -48.55 -39.52
CA LEU A 10 -26.51 -47.30 -38.81
C LEU A 10 -25.16 -46.62 -38.52
N LEU A 11 -24.80 -45.61 -39.34
CA LEU A 11 -23.67 -44.72 -39.02
C LEU A 11 -24.10 -43.78 -37.88
N THR A 12 -23.74 -44.08 -36.64
CA THR A 12 -23.76 -43.19 -35.53
C THR A 12 -22.58 -42.25 -35.66
N LEU A 13 -22.82 -41.03 -36.12
CA LEU A 13 -21.89 -39.90 -36.02
C LEU A 13 -21.74 -39.55 -34.54
N PHE A 14 -20.72 -40.13 -33.90
CA PHE A 14 -20.22 -39.58 -32.65
C PHE A 14 -19.54 -38.22 -32.96
N SER A 15 -20.27 -37.12 -32.80
CA SER A 15 -19.67 -35.80 -32.68
C SER A 15 -18.85 -35.81 -31.39
N SER A 16 -17.59 -36.17 -31.51
CA SER A 16 -16.61 -35.93 -30.44
C SER A 16 -16.45 -34.43 -30.31
N CYS A 17 -17.12 -33.84 -29.32
CA CYS A 17 -16.80 -32.53 -28.87
C CYS A 17 -15.41 -32.62 -28.20
N SER A 18 -14.34 -32.50 -28.98
CA SER A 18 -13.01 -32.31 -28.44
C SER A 18 -13.07 -31.00 -27.70
N LYS A 19 -13.05 -31.03 -26.36
CA LYS A 19 -12.78 -29.83 -25.56
C LYS A 19 -11.45 -29.29 -26.06
N ASN A 20 -11.47 -28.12 -26.69
CA ASN A 20 -10.26 -27.43 -27.10
C ASN A 20 -9.49 -27.09 -25.81
N THR A 21 -8.50 -27.92 -25.48
CA THR A 21 -7.70 -27.78 -24.26
C THR A 21 -6.91 -26.47 -24.21
N ASN A 22 -6.84 -25.76 -25.34
CA ASN A 22 -6.16 -24.49 -25.51
C ASN A 22 -7.09 -23.27 -25.54
N SER A 23 -8.38 -23.42 -25.17
CA SER A 23 -9.25 -22.24 -25.14
C SER A 23 -8.84 -21.27 -24.01
N ALA A 24 -8.88 -19.99 -24.33
CA ALA A 24 -8.68 -18.92 -23.36
C ALA A 24 -9.91 -18.75 -22.44
N ASP A 25 -9.68 -18.25 -21.23
CA ASP A 25 -10.76 -17.85 -20.33
C ASP A 25 -11.30 -16.48 -20.73
N THR A 26 -10.40 -15.59 -21.21
CA THR A 26 -10.75 -14.26 -21.68
C THR A 26 -9.96 -13.89 -22.93
N ILE A 27 -10.61 -13.24 -23.89
CA ILE A 27 -9.97 -12.60 -25.03
C ILE A 27 -10.33 -11.12 -24.99
N VAL A 28 -9.33 -10.26 -24.97
CA VAL A 28 -9.49 -8.81 -25.18
C VAL A 28 -9.17 -8.54 -26.64
N PHE A 29 -10.07 -7.86 -27.35
CA PHE A 29 -9.96 -7.56 -28.78
C PHE A 29 -10.29 -6.12 -29.08
N ASN A 30 -10.08 -5.68 -30.31
CA ASN A 30 -10.29 -4.30 -30.75
C ASN A 30 -9.55 -3.30 -29.82
N ALA A 31 -8.26 -3.59 -29.56
CA ALA A 31 -7.40 -2.82 -28.68
C ALA A 31 -6.24 -2.18 -29.44
N ASN A 32 -5.65 -1.14 -28.88
CA ASN A 32 -4.35 -0.63 -29.26
C ASN A 32 -3.34 -1.02 -28.18
N VAL A 33 -2.77 -2.21 -28.31
CA VAL A 33 -1.89 -2.79 -27.26
C VAL A 33 -0.45 -2.40 -27.52
N TRP A 34 0.21 -1.77 -26.53
CA TRP A 34 1.66 -1.67 -26.46
C TRP A 34 2.19 -2.81 -25.58
N THR A 35 3.05 -3.65 -26.17
CA THR A 35 3.45 -4.91 -25.51
C THR A 35 4.66 -4.77 -24.60
N GLY A 36 5.49 -3.75 -24.83
CA GLY A 36 6.82 -3.64 -24.20
C GLY A 36 7.88 -4.57 -24.79
N ASP A 37 7.54 -5.44 -25.77
CA ASP A 37 8.46 -6.33 -26.47
C ASP A 37 9.01 -5.64 -27.71
N GLU A 38 10.34 -5.59 -27.85
CA GLU A 38 11.01 -4.98 -29.00
C GLU A 38 10.73 -5.71 -30.33
N ASN A 39 10.44 -7.02 -30.27
CA ASN A 39 10.15 -7.83 -31.45
C ASN A 39 8.69 -7.71 -31.91
N GLN A 40 7.78 -7.40 -31.01
CA GLN A 40 6.36 -7.22 -31.30
C GLN A 40 5.80 -6.03 -30.52
N LYS A 41 6.11 -4.82 -30.95
CA LYS A 41 5.81 -3.59 -30.20
C LYS A 41 4.32 -3.33 -29.99
N THR A 42 3.47 -3.77 -30.90
CA THR A 42 2.02 -3.51 -30.87
C THR A 42 1.22 -4.75 -31.21
N ALA A 43 -0.03 -4.81 -30.71
CA ALA A 43 -1.01 -5.82 -31.03
C ALA A 43 -2.42 -5.22 -31.02
N GLN A 44 -3.42 -5.97 -31.50
CA GLN A 44 -4.85 -5.59 -31.50
C GLN A 44 -5.63 -6.37 -30.44
N ALA A 45 -5.11 -7.54 -30.05
CA ALA A 45 -5.79 -8.44 -29.12
C ALA A 45 -4.81 -9.29 -28.34
N PHE A 46 -5.29 -9.87 -27.23
CA PHE A 46 -4.58 -10.90 -26.49
C PHE A 46 -5.56 -11.86 -25.81
N ALA A 47 -5.09 -13.10 -25.64
CA ALA A 47 -5.81 -14.19 -24.98
C ALA A 47 -5.22 -14.46 -23.61
N ILE A 48 -6.08 -14.68 -22.60
CA ILE A 48 -5.71 -14.94 -21.21
C ILE A 48 -6.22 -16.31 -20.80
N LYS A 49 -5.38 -17.07 -20.10
CA LYS A 49 -5.74 -18.34 -19.46
C LYS A 49 -5.24 -18.34 -18.02
N GLY A 50 -6.17 -18.41 -17.06
CA GLY A 50 -5.84 -18.21 -15.65
C GLY A 50 -5.32 -16.81 -15.42
N ASP A 51 -4.07 -16.69 -15.00
CA ASP A 51 -3.38 -15.44 -14.72
C ASP A 51 -2.19 -15.18 -15.68
N GLU A 52 -2.19 -15.84 -16.83
CA GLU A 52 -1.13 -15.74 -17.83
C GLU A 52 -1.69 -15.28 -19.19
N ILE A 53 -0.90 -14.50 -19.91
CA ILE A 53 -1.17 -14.20 -21.32
C ILE A 53 -0.81 -15.45 -22.14
N LEU A 54 -1.83 -16.06 -22.75
CA LEU A 54 -1.67 -17.25 -23.57
C LEU A 54 -1.04 -16.91 -24.94
N ASP A 55 -1.51 -15.81 -25.54
CA ASP A 55 -1.00 -15.32 -26.82
C ASP A 55 -1.41 -13.86 -27.02
N ILE A 56 -0.71 -13.17 -27.93
CA ILE A 56 -0.94 -11.78 -28.27
C ILE A 56 -0.75 -11.56 -29.78
N GLY A 57 -1.64 -10.81 -30.45
CA GLY A 57 -1.57 -10.61 -31.88
C GLY A 57 -2.69 -9.77 -32.46
N THR A 58 -3.22 -10.19 -33.64
CA THR A 58 -4.37 -9.54 -34.27
C THR A 58 -5.68 -10.09 -33.70
N ASP A 59 -6.79 -9.37 -33.95
CA ASP A 59 -8.12 -9.82 -33.60
C ASP A 59 -8.44 -11.19 -34.20
N GLU A 60 -8.07 -11.43 -35.44
CA GLU A 60 -8.29 -12.69 -36.17
C GLU A 60 -7.45 -13.83 -35.56
N ALA A 61 -6.20 -13.58 -35.23
CA ALA A 61 -5.32 -14.60 -34.65
C ALA A 61 -5.86 -15.11 -33.29
N MET A 62 -6.45 -14.24 -32.49
CA MET A 62 -6.98 -14.63 -31.17
C MET A 62 -8.25 -15.50 -31.26
N GLN A 63 -8.95 -15.53 -32.40
CA GLN A 63 -10.16 -16.38 -32.57
C GLN A 63 -9.85 -17.89 -32.41
N GLN A 64 -8.64 -18.33 -32.67
CA GLN A 64 -8.26 -19.73 -32.47
C GLN A 64 -8.35 -20.20 -31.02
N TYR A 65 -8.26 -19.24 -30.06
CA TYR A 65 -8.36 -19.52 -28.63
C TYR A 65 -9.77 -19.39 -28.07
N LYS A 66 -10.75 -19.04 -28.90
CA LYS A 66 -12.14 -18.87 -28.48
C LYS A 66 -12.80 -20.23 -28.26
N GLY A 67 -13.25 -20.46 -27.04
CA GLY A 67 -14.08 -21.61 -26.64
C GLY A 67 -15.50 -21.17 -26.30
N SER A 68 -16.35 -22.12 -25.95
CA SER A 68 -17.77 -21.86 -25.59
C SER A 68 -17.93 -20.98 -24.35
N ASN A 69 -16.94 -20.99 -23.44
CA ASN A 69 -16.99 -20.26 -22.18
C ASN A 69 -16.01 -19.07 -22.16
N THR A 70 -15.34 -18.75 -23.27
CA THR A 70 -14.40 -17.65 -23.35
C THR A 70 -15.16 -16.31 -23.24
N LYS A 71 -14.77 -15.50 -22.25
CA LYS A 71 -15.27 -14.13 -22.12
C LYS A 71 -14.61 -13.25 -23.19
N MET A 72 -15.42 -12.55 -23.96
CA MET A 72 -14.95 -11.58 -24.96
C MET A 72 -15.06 -10.17 -24.39
N ILE A 73 -13.98 -9.39 -24.42
CA ILE A 73 -13.94 -7.99 -23.98
C ILE A 73 -13.54 -7.14 -25.18
N ASP A 74 -14.48 -6.30 -25.64
CA ASP A 74 -14.19 -5.27 -26.65
C ASP A 74 -13.51 -4.08 -25.96
N ALA A 75 -12.28 -3.79 -26.32
CA ALA A 75 -11.53 -2.66 -25.80
C ALA A 75 -11.90 -1.32 -26.45
N GLU A 76 -12.79 -1.32 -27.45
CA GLU A 76 -13.29 -0.11 -28.13
C GLU A 76 -12.16 0.79 -28.69
N GLY A 77 -11.07 0.19 -29.14
CA GLY A 77 -9.87 0.90 -29.63
C GLY A 77 -9.00 1.53 -28.55
N LYS A 78 -9.29 1.25 -27.26
CA LYS A 78 -8.55 1.83 -26.13
C LYS A 78 -7.10 1.36 -26.13
N PHE A 79 -6.21 2.23 -25.62
CA PHE A 79 -4.82 1.93 -25.43
C PHE A 79 -4.61 1.04 -24.20
N ILE A 80 -3.86 -0.04 -24.37
CA ILE A 80 -3.58 -1.02 -23.30
C ILE A 80 -2.06 -1.20 -23.22
N THR A 81 -1.55 -1.20 -21.98
CA THR A 81 -0.15 -1.49 -21.67
C THR A 81 -0.05 -2.57 -20.61
N PRO A 82 1.10 -3.23 -20.45
CA PRO A 82 1.41 -3.94 -19.20
C PRO A 82 1.25 -3.01 -18.00
N GLY A 83 0.78 -3.54 -16.88
CA GLY A 83 0.66 -2.76 -15.65
C GLY A 83 2.03 -2.26 -15.17
N PHE A 84 2.04 -1.10 -14.53
CA PHE A 84 3.28 -0.50 -14.01
C PHE A 84 3.85 -1.31 -12.85
N ILE A 85 5.17 -1.22 -12.71
CA ILE A 85 5.93 -1.79 -11.57
C ILE A 85 6.51 -0.62 -10.79
N ASP A 86 6.07 -0.43 -9.55
CA ASP A 86 6.71 0.51 -8.63
C ASP A 86 7.95 -0.15 -8.04
N ALA A 87 9.12 0.37 -8.40
CA ALA A 87 10.41 -0.20 -8.03
C ALA A 87 10.88 0.16 -6.61
N HIS A 88 10.18 1.05 -5.90
CA HIS A 88 10.57 1.49 -4.56
C HIS A 88 9.37 2.00 -3.76
N MET A 89 8.81 1.16 -2.92
CA MET A 89 7.64 1.49 -2.12
C MET A 89 7.80 1.07 -0.66
N HIS A 90 7.05 1.71 0.21
CA HIS A 90 6.81 1.33 1.61
C HIS A 90 5.34 0.94 1.73
N LEU A 91 5.03 -0.30 1.40
CA LEU A 91 3.68 -0.76 1.10
C LEU A 91 2.71 -0.62 2.28
N MET A 92 3.12 -1.13 3.45
CA MET A 92 2.27 -1.09 4.64
C MET A 92 2.09 0.34 5.16
N ARG A 93 3.13 1.17 5.17
CA ARG A 93 2.99 2.59 5.55
C ARG A 93 2.07 3.35 4.62
N SER A 94 2.19 3.11 3.31
CA SER A 94 1.32 3.77 2.32
C SER A 94 -0.14 3.37 2.50
N GLY A 95 -0.41 2.09 2.74
CA GLY A 95 -1.75 1.61 3.03
C GLY A 95 -2.32 2.15 4.34
N GLU A 96 -1.49 2.24 5.38
CA GLU A 96 -1.89 2.89 6.62
C GLU A 96 -2.27 4.35 6.41
N MET A 97 -1.45 5.09 5.67
CA MET A 97 -1.76 6.50 5.35
C MET A 97 -3.11 6.66 4.67
N LEU A 98 -3.50 5.74 3.78
CA LEU A 98 -4.81 5.77 3.12
C LEU A 98 -5.98 5.55 4.09
N LEU A 99 -5.74 4.76 5.14
CA LEU A 99 -6.75 4.37 6.14
C LEU A 99 -6.75 5.27 7.38
N ASN A 100 -5.90 6.26 7.46
CA ASN A 100 -5.80 7.21 8.56
C ASN A 100 -6.51 8.53 8.23
N VAL A 101 -6.72 9.36 9.25
CA VAL A 101 -7.29 10.69 9.06
C VAL A 101 -6.39 11.55 8.17
N GLN A 102 -6.96 12.23 7.18
CA GLN A 102 -6.25 13.10 6.24
C GLN A 102 -6.37 14.56 6.68
N LEU A 103 -5.26 15.15 7.14
CA LEU A 103 -5.24 16.52 7.67
C LEU A 103 -4.30 17.46 6.93
N ARG A 104 -3.53 16.95 5.95
CA ARG A 104 -2.43 17.69 5.31
C ARG A 104 -2.87 18.98 4.62
N ASP A 105 -4.04 18.98 4.04
CA ASP A 105 -4.59 20.07 3.25
C ASP A 105 -5.79 20.77 3.91
N ALA A 106 -6.00 20.55 5.21
CA ALA A 106 -7.00 21.28 5.99
C ALA A 106 -6.69 22.78 5.95
N LYS A 107 -7.70 23.62 5.68
CA LYS A 107 -7.54 25.06 5.41
C LYS A 107 -7.90 25.94 6.61
N SER A 108 -8.47 25.38 7.67
CA SER A 108 -8.80 26.10 8.89
C SER A 108 -8.74 25.17 10.11
N PRO A 109 -8.65 25.73 11.34
CA PRO A 109 -8.80 24.98 12.58
C PRO A 109 -10.12 24.20 12.68
N GLU A 110 -11.20 24.77 12.18
CA GLU A 110 -12.52 24.14 12.15
C GLU A 110 -12.53 22.94 11.22
N GLU A 111 -11.97 23.06 10.01
CA GLU A 111 -11.85 21.95 9.07
C GLU A 111 -10.96 20.84 9.63
N PHE A 112 -9.83 21.18 10.23
CA PHE A 112 -8.95 20.23 10.92
C PHE A 112 -9.72 19.44 11.98
N THR A 113 -10.45 20.11 12.85
CA THR A 113 -11.27 19.51 13.90
C THR A 113 -12.41 18.66 13.32
N GLN A 114 -13.09 19.16 12.29
CA GLN A 114 -14.21 18.48 11.65
C GLN A 114 -13.77 17.16 10.97
N ARG A 115 -12.61 17.16 10.29
CA ARG A 115 -12.07 15.94 9.67
C ARG A 115 -11.77 14.86 10.71
N ILE A 116 -11.22 15.23 11.88
CA ILE A 116 -10.99 14.30 13.00
C ILE A 116 -12.33 13.79 13.54
N ALA A 117 -13.31 14.69 13.73
CA ALA A 117 -14.65 14.33 14.20
C ALA A 117 -15.34 13.33 13.26
N ASP A 118 -15.27 13.57 11.96
CA ASP A 118 -15.90 12.69 10.97
C ASP A 118 -15.18 11.35 10.87
N PHE A 119 -13.85 11.35 10.85
CA PHE A 119 -13.06 10.12 10.88
C PHE A 119 -13.35 9.29 12.14
N SER A 120 -13.50 9.94 13.28
CA SER A 120 -13.80 9.25 14.56
C SER A 120 -15.09 8.43 14.54
N LYS A 121 -16.04 8.76 13.66
CA LYS A 121 -17.31 8.05 13.49
C LYS A 121 -17.18 6.78 12.64
N THR A 122 -16.10 6.67 11.84
CA THR A 122 -15.87 5.56 10.91
C THR A 122 -15.10 4.39 11.51
N ILE A 123 -14.52 4.57 12.69
CA ILE A 123 -13.67 3.57 13.37
C ILE A 123 -14.27 3.14 14.71
N ASP A 124 -13.89 1.95 15.18
CA ASP A 124 -14.34 1.42 16.47
C ASP A 124 -13.89 2.30 17.64
N ALA A 125 -14.65 2.22 18.77
CA ALA A 125 -14.46 3.09 19.93
C ALA A 125 -13.05 3.00 20.55
N GLU A 126 -12.43 1.82 20.50
CA GLU A 126 -11.12 1.57 21.10
C GLU A 126 -9.94 1.83 20.14
N THR A 127 -10.23 2.19 18.89
CA THR A 127 -9.20 2.43 17.88
C THR A 127 -8.58 3.82 18.06
N TRP A 128 -7.26 3.87 18.09
CA TRP A 128 -6.51 5.13 18.07
C TRP A 128 -6.67 5.85 16.75
N ILE A 129 -6.83 7.17 16.80
CA ILE A 129 -6.78 8.02 15.62
C ILE A 129 -5.33 8.45 15.43
N THR A 130 -4.71 7.98 14.36
CA THR A 130 -3.29 8.24 14.03
C THR A 130 -3.16 8.87 12.64
N GLY A 131 -1.93 9.15 12.21
CA GLY A 131 -1.63 9.71 10.90
C GLY A 131 -1.71 11.24 10.86
N GLY A 132 -2.49 11.79 9.94
CA GLY A 132 -2.80 13.22 9.82
C GLY A 132 -1.90 13.98 8.86
N SER A 133 -0.59 14.04 9.11
CA SER A 133 0.38 14.86 8.34
C SER A 133 -0.03 16.33 8.23
N TRP A 134 -0.56 16.90 9.32
CA TRP A 134 -1.08 18.26 9.34
C TRP A 134 0.00 19.34 9.15
N ASP A 135 -0.42 20.50 8.65
CA ASP A 135 0.43 21.66 8.40
C ASP A 135 -0.32 22.96 8.75
N GLN A 136 0.04 23.55 9.90
CA GLN A 136 -0.60 24.78 10.39
C GLN A 136 -0.40 25.97 9.44
N THR A 137 0.57 25.92 8.54
CA THR A 137 0.77 27.02 7.57
C THR A 137 -0.40 27.15 6.60
N GLN A 138 -1.20 26.08 6.43
CA GLN A 138 -2.40 26.09 5.58
C GLN A 138 -3.53 26.96 6.13
N TRP A 139 -3.49 27.32 7.44
CA TRP A 139 -4.51 28.12 8.11
C TRP A 139 -3.94 29.32 8.91
N GLY A 140 -2.79 29.86 8.46
CA GLY A 140 -2.24 31.08 9.03
C GLY A 140 -1.24 30.89 10.17
N GLY A 141 -0.87 29.65 10.51
CA GLY A 141 0.24 29.33 11.41
C GLY A 141 -0.14 29.11 12.88
N GLU A 142 -1.41 29.22 13.26
CA GLU A 142 -1.85 28.90 14.61
C GLU A 142 -1.62 27.42 14.91
N MET A 143 -0.93 27.13 16.02
CA MET A 143 -0.66 25.76 16.42
C MET A 143 -1.92 25.09 16.98
N PRO A 144 -2.24 23.86 16.53
CA PRO A 144 -3.41 23.15 17.05
C PRO A 144 -3.19 22.78 18.52
N ARG A 145 -4.30 22.64 19.25
CA ARG A 145 -4.30 22.30 20.67
C ARG A 145 -5.26 21.14 20.94
N LYS A 146 -5.01 20.41 22.04
CA LYS A 146 -5.88 19.28 22.46
C LYS A 146 -7.34 19.69 22.62
N ASP A 147 -7.58 20.89 23.12
CA ASP A 147 -8.94 21.42 23.35
C ASP A 147 -9.74 21.60 22.05
N TRP A 148 -9.10 21.74 20.89
CA TRP A 148 -9.81 21.74 19.60
C TRP A 148 -10.47 20.40 19.30
N ILE A 149 -9.86 19.30 19.75
CA ILE A 149 -10.27 17.93 19.40
C ILE A 149 -10.86 17.12 20.56
N ASP A 150 -10.67 17.55 21.80
CA ASP A 150 -11.18 16.83 22.98
C ASP A 150 -12.70 16.68 22.93
N GLY A 151 -13.42 17.75 22.56
CA GLY A 151 -14.88 17.74 22.51
C GLY A 151 -15.46 16.79 21.43
N VAL A 152 -14.72 16.54 20.35
CA VAL A 152 -15.17 15.69 19.24
C VAL A 152 -14.64 14.26 19.33
N THR A 153 -13.67 14.00 20.22
CA THR A 153 -13.08 12.67 20.46
C THR A 153 -12.93 12.34 21.95
N PRO A 154 -13.98 12.47 22.78
CA PRO A 154 -13.86 12.44 24.25
C PRO A 154 -13.34 11.11 24.79
N ASN A 155 -13.57 10.01 24.09
CA ASN A 155 -13.20 8.65 24.52
C ASN A 155 -12.26 7.94 23.57
N LYS A 156 -11.81 8.59 22.49
CA LYS A 156 -10.90 8.01 21.52
C LYS A 156 -9.52 8.67 21.61
N PRO A 157 -8.45 7.91 21.84
CA PRO A 157 -7.11 8.48 21.81
C PRO A 157 -6.76 8.99 20.42
N VAL A 158 -6.27 10.22 20.34
CA VAL A 158 -5.84 10.87 19.10
C VAL A 158 -4.36 11.21 19.20
N VAL A 159 -3.58 10.78 18.24
CA VAL A 159 -2.17 11.14 18.06
C VAL A 159 -1.94 11.40 16.58
N VAL A 160 -1.93 12.67 16.18
CA VAL A 160 -1.78 13.06 14.77
C VAL A 160 -0.48 13.82 14.54
N MET A 161 0.31 13.30 13.60
CA MET A 161 1.65 13.78 13.31
C MET A 161 1.61 15.05 12.44
N ARG A 162 2.52 15.98 12.69
CA ARG A 162 2.81 17.07 11.75
C ARG A 162 3.53 16.53 10.52
N MET A 163 3.38 17.22 9.39
CA MET A 163 3.91 16.80 8.08
C MET A 163 5.42 16.57 8.03
N ASP A 164 6.19 17.24 8.89
CA ASP A 164 7.65 17.11 8.96
C ASP A 164 8.14 15.96 9.84
N GLY A 165 7.22 15.30 10.58
CA GLY A 165 7.55 14.20 11.48
C GLY A 165 8.23 14.61 12.80
N HIS A 166 8.38 15.91 13.09
CA HIS A 166 9.06 16.43 14.28
C HIS A 166 8.12 16.94 15.38
N MET A 167 6.82 16.84 15.17
CA MET A 167 5.80 17.24 16.15
C MET A 167 4.55 16.38 15.99
N LEU A 168 3.88 16.11 17.08
CA LEU A 168 2.55 15.51 17.11
C LEU A 168 1.59 16.33 17.99
N LEU A 169 0.30 16.20 17.69
CA LEU A 169 -0.78 16.61 18.58
C LEU A 169 -1.46 15.39 19.16
N ALA A 170 -1.62 15.37 20.48
CA ALA A 170 -2.38 14.38 21.20
C ALA A 170 -3.58 15.02 21.92
N ASN A 171 -4.73 14.34 21.96
CA ASN A 171 -5.85 14.75 22.77
C ASN A 171 -5.68 14.37 24.24
N SER A 172 -6.55 14.87 25.11
CA SER A 172 -6.51 14.56 26.54
C SER A 172 -6.67 13.07 26.86
N ALA A 173 -7.39 12.30 26.04
CA ALA A 173 -7.52 10.85 26.20
C ALA A 173 -6.18 10.13 25.98
N ALA A 174 -5.45 10.47 24.93
CA ALA A 174 -4.12 9.91 24.64
C ALA A 174 -3.09 10.32 25.70
N LEU A 175 -3.04 11.59 26.11
CA LEU A 175 -2.15 12.07 27.17
C LEU A 175 -2.39 11.34 28.49
N LYS A 176 -3.67 11.10 28.86
CA LYS A 176 -4.02 10.34 30.05
C LYS A 176 -3.53 8.90 30.02
N ILE A 177 -3.65 8.21 28.88
CA ILE A 177 -3.15 6.84 28.71
C ILE A 177 -1.63 6.82 28.84
N ALA A 178 -0.93 7.82 28.28
CA ALA A 178 0.52 7.97 28.37
C ALA A 178 1.03 8.39 29.76
N GLY A 179 0.13 8.81 30.67
CA GLY A 179 0.52 9.38 31.95
C GLY A 179 1.21 10.74 31.83
N VAL A 180 0.97 11.48 30.75
CA VAL A 180 1.57 12.80 30.50
C VAL A 180 0.69 13.88 31.11
N ASP A 181 1.24 14.59 32.09
CA ASP A 181 0.59 15.68 32.82
C ASP A 181 1.54 16.87 33.07
N LYS A 182 1.10 17.82 33.88
CA LYS A 182 1.92 19.00 34.22
C LYS A 182 3.20 18.67 35.00
N ASN A 183 3.27 17.50 35.65
CA ASN A 183 4.42 17.07 36.47
C ASN A 183 5.39 16.19 35.64
N THR A 184 5.02 15.81 34.43
CA THR A 184 5.90 15.02 33.54
C THR A 184 7.12 15.83 33.18
N ALA A 185 8.31 15.32 33.49
CA ALA A 185 9.57 15.98 33.15
C ALA A 185 9.80 15.99 31.63
N ASP A 186 10.48 17.01 31.13
CA ASP A 186 10.91 17.02 29.74
C ASP A 186 11.96 15.96 29.47
N ILE A 187 11.95 15.39 28.28
CA ILE A 187 12.87 14.36 27.82
C ILE A 187 14.03 15.02 27.07
N ALA A 188 15.25 14.57 27.32
CA ALA A 188 16.42 15.07 26.60
C ALA A 188 16.23 14.93 25.07
N GLY A 189 16.41 16.03 24.35
CA GLY A 189 16.17 16.12 22.90
C GLY A 189 14.69 16.17 22.49
N GLY A 190 13.77 16.48 23.41
CA GLY A 190 12.35 16.65 23.12
C GLY A 190 11.71 17.71 24.02
N GLU A 191 10.51 18.14 23.67
CA GLU A 191 9.78 19.18 24.39
C GLU A 191 8.28 18.84 24.49
N ILE A 192 7.71 18.96 25.68
CA ILE A 192 6.25 18.96 25.90
C ILE A 192 5.79 20.41 25.93
N ILE A 193 5.04 20.83 24.93
CA ILE A 193 4.54 22.22 24.87
C ILE A 193 3.45 22.42 25.93
N ARG A 194 3.65 23.40 26.81
CA ARG A 194 2.79 23.71 27.94
C ARG A 194 2.15 25.09 27.82
N ASP A 195 1.01 25.25 28.44
CA ASP A 195 0.36 26.54 28.60
C ASP A 195 0.97 27.34 29.77
N ALA A 196 0.41 28.55 30.02
CA ALA A 196 0.86 29.44 31.11
C ALA A 196 0.67 28.83 32.52
N ASN A 197 -0.17 27.79 32.68
CA ASN A 197 -0.41 27.09 33.93
C ASN A 197 0.45 25.83 34.07
N GLY A 198 1.32 25.56 33.09
CA GLY A 198 2.16 24.37 33.04
C GLY A 198 1.45 23.12 32.52
N GLU A 199 0.19 23.20 32.08
CA GLU A 199 -0.56 22.08 31.54
C GLU A 199 -0.13 21.76 30.10
N PRO A 200 0.05 20.49 29.72
CA PRO A 200 0.34 20.10 28.33
C PRO A 200 -0.74 20.58 27.38
N THR A 201 -0.35 21.28 26.31
CA THR A 201 -1.27 21.73 25.25
C THR A 201 -1.72 20.63 24.32
N GLY A 202 -1.10 19.46 24.39
CA GLY A 202 -1.26 18.35 23.47
C GLY A 202 -0.12 18.20 22.46
N LEU A 203 0.69 19.25 22.29
CA LEU A 203 1.83 19.22 21.36
C LEU A 203 3.08 18.64 22.03
N LEU A 204 3.69 17.66 21.38
CA LEU A 204 4.97 17.08 21.77
C LEU A 204 5.93 17.15 20.58
N LYS A 205 7.21 17.43 20.83
CA LYS A 205 8.25 17.56 19.80
C LYS A 205 9.35 16.52 19.99
N ASP A 206 9.92 16.10 18.89
CA ASP A 206 11.13 15.28 18.79
C ASP A 206 11.06 14.06 19.75
N ASN A 207 12.06 13.84 20.61
CA ASN A 207 12.08 12.68 21.51
C ASN A 207 10.90 12.63 22.49
N ALA A 208 10.25 13.76 22.80
CA ALA A 208 9.06 13.72 23.65
C ALA A 208 7.87 13.01 23.00
N MET A 209 7.84 12.94 21.67
CA MET A 209 6.81 12.20 20.94
C MET A 209 6.78 10.71 21.31
N ASN A 210 7.92 10.13 21.70
CA ASN A 210 8.01 8.71 22.07
C ASN A 210 7.14 8.36 23.28
N LEU A 211 6.82 9.32 24.16
CA LEU A 211 5.87 9.11 25.26
C LEU A 211 4.49 8.63 24.76
N LEU A 212 4.12 9.00 23.54
CA LEU A 212 2.86 8.62 22.90
C LEU A 212 3.07 7.50 21.88
N LEU A 213 4.10 7.58 21.05
CA LEU A 213 4.32 6.65 19.95
C LEU A 213 4.57 5.22 20.46
N ASP A 214 5.30 5.07 21.57
CA ASP A 214 5.66 3.76 22.15
C ASP A 214 4.46 3.03 22.77
N ILE A 215 3.36 3.73 23.05
CA ILE A 215 2.15 3.14 23.65
C ILE A 215 0.99 2.95 22.67
N ILE A 216 1.15 3.42 21.43
CA ILE A 216 0.17 3.12 20.37
C ILE A 216 0.16 1.62 20.15
N PRO A 217 -1.00 0.94 20.23
CA PRO A 217 -1.06 -0.50 20.02
C PRO A 217 -0.54 -0.91 18.64
N ALA A 218 0.19 -2.01 18.59
CA ALA A 218 0.57 -2.62 17.32
C ALA A 218 -0.67 -3.03 16.52
N TRP A 219 -0.57 -3.02 15.20
CA TRP A 219 -1.68 -3.43 14.34
C TRP A 219 -2.07 -4.89 14.58
N SER A 220 -3.37 -5.13 14.70
CA SER A 220 -3.92 -6.48 14.68
C SER A 220 -3.73 -7.11 13.28
N GLU A 221 -3.78 -8.44 13.19
CA GLU A 221 -3.73 -9.15 11.90
C GLU A 221 -4.83 -8.65 10.94
N LYS A 222 -6.05 -8.46 11.45
CA LYS A 222 -7.15 -7.88 10.67
C LYS A 222 -6.76 -6.51 10.10
N ARG A 223 -6.15 -5.64 10.92
CA ARG A 223 -5.74 -4.30 10.50
C ARG A 223 -4.65 -4.35 9.44
N LYS A 224 -3.67 -5.25 9.56
CA LYS A 224 -2.63 -5.44 8.56
C LYS A 224 -3.22 -5.87 7.21
N HIS A 225 -4.20 -6.79 7.21
CA HIS A 225 -4.92 -7.18 6.00
C HIS A 225 -5.66 -6.00 5.36
N GLU A 226 -6.35 -5.18 6.14
CA GLU A 226 -7.05 -3.98 5.66
C GLU A 226 -6.06 -3.00 5.03
N ILE A 227 -4.92 -2.76 5.68
CA ILE A 227 -3.84 -1.89 5.21
C ILE A 227 -3.31 -2.37 3.86
N LEU A 228 -2.93 -3.64 3.75
CA LEU A 228 -2.37 -4.19 2.50
C LEU A 228 -3.41 -4.16 1.37
N LYS A 229 -4.66 -4.48 1.66
CA LYS A 229 -5.76 -4.40 0.68
C LYS A 229 -6.00 -2.97 0.21
N ALA A 230 -6.00 -2.00 1.10
CA ALA A 230 -6.16 -0.58 0.74
C ALA A 230 -5.02 -0.10 -0.16
N ALA A 231 -3.77 -0.42 0.19
CA ALA A 231 -2.61 -0.12 -0.65
C ALA A 231 -2.73 -0.78 -2.04
N SER A 232 -3.04 -2.08 -2.07
CA SER A 232 -3.19 -2.85 -3.31
C SER A 232 -4.28 -2.27 -4.21
N GLN A 233 -5.42 -1.92 -3.65
CA GLN A 233 -6.54 -1.34 -4.39
C GLN A 233 -6.16 0.02 -4.98
N HIS A 234 -5.54 0.88 -4.19
CA HIS A 234 -5.09 2.20 -4.65
C HIS A 234 -4.06 2.09 -5.78
N LEU A 235 -3.11 1.16 -5.67
CA LEU A 235 -2.12 0.89 -6.71
C LEU A 235 -2.77 0.44 -8.02
N LEU A 236 -3.70 -0.53 -7.95
CA LEU A 236 -4.42 -1.01 -9.14
C LEU A 236 -5.24 0.08 -9.81
N GLU A 237 -5.91 0.95 -9.04
CA GLU A 237 -6.65 2.11 -9.57
C GLU A 237 -5.75 3.10 -10.33
N ASN A 238 -4.45 3.11 -10.01
CA ASN A 238 -3.42 3.92 -10.69
C ASN A 238 -2.59 3.11 -11.71
N GLY A 239 -3.01 1.89 -12.06
CA GLY A 239 -2.36 1.05 -13.08
C GLY A 239 -1.10 0.33 -12.62
N VAL A 240 -0.76 0.36 -11.34
CA VAL A 240 0.39 -0.37 -10.76
C VAL A 240 -0.05 -1.78 -10.38
N THR A 241 0.58 -2.79 -10.96
CA THR A 241 0.25 -4.21 -10.76
C THR A 241 1.31 -4.99 -10.01
N SER A 242 2.49 -4.38 -9.83
CA SER A 242 3.60 -4.98 -9.08
C SER A 242 4.36 -3.91 -8.31
N VAL A 243 4.89 -4.28 -7.16
CA VAL A 243 5.69 -3.37 -6.32
C VAL A 243 6.94 -4.05 -5.81
N THR A 244 7.98 -3.24 -5.54
CA THR A 244 9.12 -3.64 -4.72
C THR A 244 8.98 -2.97 -3.36
N ASP A 245 8.63 -3.76 -2.33
CA ASP A 245 8.47 -3.25 -0.97
C ASP A 245 9.80 -3.25 -0.21
N MET A 246 10.15 -2.11 0.37
CA MET A 246 11.41 -1.90 1.07
C MET A 246 11.37 -2.37 2.54
N GLU A 247 10.23 -2.74 3.06
CA GLU A 247 9.98 -3.01 4.47
C GLU A 247 9.43 -4.41 4.76
N GLY A 248 9.53 -5.35 3.80
CA GLY A 248 8.86 -6.65 3.84
C GLY A 248 9.04 -7.45 5.13
N LEU A 249 10.24 -7.38 5.74
CA LEU A 249 10.55 -8.08 6.99
C LEU A 249 10.63 -7.15 8.21
N HIS A 250 10.09 -5.94 8.13
CA HIS A 250 10.07 -5.05 9.29
C HIS A 250 9.14 -5.63 10.37
N PRO A 251 9.62 -5.81 11.63
CA PRO A 251 8.86 -6.52 12.68
C PRO A 251 7.48 -5.90 12.98
N SER A 252 7.38 -4.57 12.86
CA SER A 252 6.12 -3.86 13.14
C SER A 252 5.12 -3.95 11.99
N PHE A 253 5.58 -4.13 10.75
CA PHE A 253 4.72 -4.10 9.56
C PHE A 253 4.34 -5.49 9.09
N GLN A 254 5.28 -6.44 9.13
CA GLN A 254 5.08 -7.83 8.71
C GLN A 254 4.44 -7.93 7.32
N SER A 255 4.96 -7.14 6.37
CA SER A 255 4.41 -7.05 5.02
C SER A 255 4.45 -8.40 4.30
N TYR A 256 5.58 -9.11 4.36
CA TYR A 256 5.72 -10.43 3.75
C TYR A 256 4.69 -11.43 4.30
N GLU A 257 4.58 -11.54 5.63
CA GLU A 257 3.67 -12.48 6.28
C GLU A 257 2.22 -12.16 5.94
N THR A 258 1.87 -10.88 5.93
CA THR A 258 0.52 -10.40 5.56
C THR A 258 0.22 -10.69 4.08
N ALA A 259 1.19 -10.46 3.20
CA ALA A 259 1.05 -10.76 1.77
C ALA A 259 0.91 -12.28 1.53
N ASP A 260 1.67 -13.14 2.22
CA ASP A 260 1.56 -14.59 2.10
C ASP A 260 0.23 -15.12 2.63
N GLN A 261 -0.31 -14.55 3.70
CA GLN A 261 -1.65 -14.87 4.21
C GLN A 261 -2.73 -14.52 3.17
N LEU A 262 -2.71 -13.28 2.61
CA LEU A 262 -3.67 -12.86 1.60
C LEU A 262 -3.54 -13.67 0.30
N ARG A 263 -2.31 -14.00 -0.12
CA ARG A 263 -2.05 -14.88 -1.26
C ARG A 263 -2.66 -16.27 -1.05
N THR A 264 -2.46 -16.84 0.14
CA THR A 264 -3.01 -18.16 0.50
C THR A 264 -4.54 -18.17 0.52
N ALA A 265 -5.14 -17.05 0.90
CA ALA A 265 -6.59 -16.84 0.88
C ALA A 265 -7.15 -16.49 -0.53
N ASN A 266 -6.31 -16.36 -1.57
CA ASN A 266 -6.66 -15.83 -2.90
C ASN A 266 -7.24 -14.40 -2.86
N GLU A 267 -6.75 -13.58 -1.95
CA GLU A 267 -7.19 -12.19 -1.75
C GLU A 267 -6.10 -11.16 -2.11
N LEU A 268 -4.89 -11.62 -2.50
CA LEU A 268 -3.82 -10.75 -2.98
C LEU A 268 -4.02 -10.41 -4.46
N ASN A 269 -4.05 -9.12 -4.78
CA ASN A 269 -4.38 -8.62 -6.12
C ASN A 269 -3.20 -8.02 -6.88
N ILE A 270 -2.04 -7.83 -6.24
CA ILE A 270 -0.81 -7.31 -6.85
C ILE A 270 0.35 -8.28 -6.62
N ARG A 271 1.40 -8.15 -7.42
CA ARG A 271 2.65 -8.88 -7.19
C ARG A 271 3.58 -8.07 -6.32
N ILE A 272 4.21 -8.71 -5.34
CA ILE A 272 5.08 -8.03 -4.37
C ILE A 272 6.46 -8.68 -4.38
N TYR A 273 7.50 -7.86 -4.55
CA TYR A 273 8.88 -8.23 -4.36
C TYR A 273 9.39 -7.62 -3.05
N GLU A 274 9.53 -8.45 -2.05
CA GLU A 274 9.78 -8.05 -0.66
C GLU A 274 11.27 -7.91 -0.36
N GLY A 275 11.60 -6.93 0.47
CA GLY A 275 12.95 -6.64 0.93
C GLY A 275 13.13 -6.74 2.44
N ALA A 276 14.38 -6.82 2.88
CA ALA A 276 14.78 -6.71 4.27
C ALA A 276 15.74 -5.54 4.47
N ALA A 277 15.78 -4.98 5.68
CA ALA A 277 16.84 -4.06 6.04
C ALA A 277 18.20 -4.76 6.04
N LEU A 278 19.27 -4.06 5.62
CA LEU A 278 20.63 -4.59 5.55
C LEU A 278 21.10 -5.12 6.93
N GLY A 279 20.73 -4.43 8.02
CA GLY A 279 21.05 -4.87 9.38
C GLY A 279 20.41 -6.19 9.80
N ASP A 280 19.33 -6.59 9.14
CA ASP A 280 18.61 -7.83 9.41
C ASP A 280 19.01 -8.97 8.47
N PHE A 281 19.82 -8.69 7.46
CA PHE A 281 20.19 -9.67 6.42
C PHE A 281 20.77 -10.97 7.00
N ALA A 282 21.60 -10.87 8.04
CA ALA A 282 22.18 -12.05 8.69
C ALA A 282 21.14 -12.94 9.41
N LYS A 283 19.98 -12.38 9.74
CA LYS A 283 18.86 -13.11 10.37
C LYS A 283 17.92 -13.75 9.32
N VAL A 284 18.07 -13.35 8.05
CA VAL A 284 17.22 -13.83 6.97
C VAL A 284 17.64 -15.23 6.53
N ASN A 285 16.83 -16.23 6.81
CA ASN A 285 16.97 -17.56 6.24
C ASN A 285 16.07 -17.68 5.01
N LYS A 286 16.67 -17.73 3.82
CA LYS A 286 15.93 -17.83 2.55
C LYS A 286 15.00 -19.04 2.46
N ALA A 287 15.26 -20.09 3.23
CA ALA A 287 14.42 -21.29 3.26
C ALA A 287 13.04 -21.04 3.92
N ASP A 288 12.92 -19.97 4.72
CA ASP A 288 11.69 -19.62 5.43
C ASP A 288 10.70 -18.87 4.51
N TYR A 289 11.17 -18.38 3.34
CA TYR A 289 10.37 -17.57 2.43
C TYR A 289 10.00 -18.36 1.17
N LYS A 290 8.70 -18.52 0.97
CA LYS A 290 8.16 -19.13 -0.25
C LYS A 290 8.16 -18.09 -1.36
N ASN A 291 8.90 -18.38 -2.44
CA ASN A 291 8.90 -17.56 -3.63
C ASN A 291 7.97 -18.17 -4.67
N ASP A 292 6.96 -17.44 -5.08
CA ASP A 292 6.11 -17.79 -6.20
C ASP A 292 5.90 -16.59 -7.14
N LYS A 293 4.94 -16.65 -8.02
CA LYS A 293 4.65 -15.58 -8.97
C LYS A 293 3.97 -14.34 -8.34
N TRP A 294 3.48 -14.44 -7.11
CA TRP A 294 2.77 -13.38 -6.42
C TRP A 294 3.62 -12.67 -5.37
N VAL A 295 4.31 -13.44 -4.54
CA VAL A 295 5.17 -12.92 -3.47
C VAL A 295 6.55 -13.50 -3.63
N LYS A 296 7.56 -12.65 -3.74
CA LYS A 296 8.97 -13.02 -3.82
C LYS A 296 9.77 -12.24 -2.80
N PHE A 297 10.72 -12.91 -2.17
CA PHE A 297 11.69 -12.28 -1.30
C PHE A 297 13.08 -12.35 -1.93
N GLY A 298 13.82 -11.24 -1.94
CA GLY A 298 15.18 -11.26 -2.53
C GLY A 298 15.88 -9.92 -2.60
N LEU A 299 15.31 -8.87 -1.98
CA LEU A 299 15.91 -7.55 -1.91
C LEU A 299 16.50 -7.30 -0.53
N VAL A 300 17.59 -6.54 -0.47
CA VAL A 300 18.15 -5.99 0.78
C VAL A 300 18.29 -4.48 0.62
N LYS A 301 17.71 -3.72 1.55
CA LYS A 301 17.77 -2.26 1.61
C LYS A 301 18.79 -1.81 2.65
N GLY A 302 19.74 -0.99 2.22
CA GLY A 302 20.68 -0.29 3.11
C GLY A 302 20.76 1.19 2.77
N PHE A 303 21.27 1.96 3.72
CA PHE A 303 21.58 3.38 3.54
C PHE A 303 23.08 3.55 3.47
N VAL A 304 23.55 4.29 2.46
CA VAL A 304 24.98 4.64 2.33
C VAL A 304 25.28 5.91 3.12
N ASP A 305 24.30 6.82 3.16
CA ASP A 305 24.34 8.11 3.82
C ASP A 305 22.94 8.53 4.26
N GLY A 306 22.76 9.81 4.60
CA GLY A 306 21.48 10.36 5.02
C GLY A 306 20.63 10.90 3.87
N SER A 307 19.77 11.89 4.18
CA SER A 307 18.86 12.52 3.22
C SER A 307 19.24 13.96 2.91
N LEU A 308 18.91 14.42 1.69
CA LEU A 308 19.17 15.78 1.24
C LEU A 308 18.42 16.80 2.08
N GLY A 309 17.13 16.58 2.33
CA GLY A 309 16.26 17.52 3.05
C GLY A 309 16.65 17.72 4.51
N SER A 310 17.21 16.71 5.18
CA SER A 310 17.75 16.79 6.55
C SER A 310 19.20 17.26 6.61
N ARG A 311 19.85 17.50 5.47
CA ARG A 311 21.27 17.85 5.35
C ARG A 311 22.20 16.81 5.96
N THR A 312 21.85 15.54 5.85
CA THR A 312 22.64 14.38 6.30
C THR A 312 23.17 13.53 5.15
N ALA A 313 22.72 13.76 3.89
CA ALA A 313 23.36 13.16 2.73
C ALA A 313 24.82 13.64 2.59
N ALA A 314 25.75 12.73 2.31
CA ALA A 314 27.18 13.02 2.27
C ALA A 314 27.58 13.80 1.01
N PHE A 315 28.17 14.98 1.18
CA PHE A 315 28.63 15.84 0.11
C PHE A 315 30.15 16.09 0.17
N LYS A 316 30.73 16.28 -0.98
CA LYS A 316 32.13 16.69 -1.11
C LYS A 316 32.35 18.12 -0.57
N TYR A 317 31.38 19.00 -0.71
CA TYR A 317 31.38 20.38 -0.29
C TYR A 317 30.24 20.62 0.72
N ASP A 318 30.34 21.71 1.45
CA ASP A 318 29.28 22.12 2.38
C ASP A 318 27.97 22.34 1.65
N TYR A 319 26.85 22.07 2.35
CA TYR A 319 25.53 22.49 1.89
C TYR A 319 25.48 23.99 1.68
N SER A 320 24.94 24.47 0.58
CA SER A 320 24.88 25.90 0.23
C SER A 320 24.12 26.74 1.27
N ASP A 321 23.17 26.11 1.96
CA ASP A 321 22.30 26.70 2.98
C ASP A 321 22.69 26.31 4.42
N ALA A 322 23.80 25.57 4.59
CA ALA A 322 24.34 25.16 5.89
C ALA A 322 25.89 25.08 5.84
N PRO A 323 26.59 26.22 5.80
CA PRO A 323 28.05 26.24 5.81
C PRO A 323 28.64 25.46 7.00
N GLY A 324 29.69 24.68 6.75
CA GLY A 324 30.32 23.79 7.73
C GLY A 324 29.68 22.41 7.86
N ASN A 325 28.58 22.17 7.16
CA ASN A 325 27.91 20.88 7.12
C ASN A 325 28.08 20.21 5.76
N LYS A 326 28.60 18.97 5.74
CA LYS A 326 28.81 18.13 4.56
C LYS A 326 27.96 16.85 4.60
N GLY A 327 27.09 16.72 5.58
CA GLY A 327 26.36 15.49 5.87
C GLY A 327 27.14 14.54 6.79
N MET A 328 26.72 13.26 6.79
CA MET A 328 27.31 12.19 7.62
C MET A 328 28.27 11.34 6.82
#